data_7384903ee1b0c5bc07609f4d1b36cf70
#
_entry.id   7384903ee1b0c5bc07609f4d1b36cf70
#
_cell.length_a   1.000
_cell.length_b   1.000
_cell.length_c   1.000
_cell.angle_alpha   90.00
_cell.angle_beta   90.00
_cell.angle_gamma   90.00
#
_symmetry.space_group_name_H-M   'P 1'
#
loop_
_entity.id
_entity.type
_entity.pdbx_description
1 polymer ?
#
loop_
_entity_poly.entity_id
_entity_poly.type
_entity_poly.pdbx_seq_one_letter_code
_entity_poly.pdbx_strand_id
1 'polypeptide(L)'
;LRIEKYTERYREAVIHLILKVQRDEFGIPITIDEQPDLKEIETFYANEKGGFFIAIEGEKVIGTIGTWFLDGGNAAIRKLFTDENYRGKEYQTGQKLLDRLEAFCSQNGKKVIYLGTTDKFKAAHRFYEKNGYDEISKKELPHDFDIMAVDSKFYRKML
;
A
#
# COMPACT_ATOMS: atom_id res chain seq x y z
N LEU A 1 -10.64 2.21 -15.96
CA LEU A 1 -9.76 1.87 -14.83
C LEU A 1 -9.72 0.36 -14.63
N ARG A 2 -8.56 -0.21 -14.58
CA ARG A 2 -8.40 -1.64 -14.29
C ARG A 2 -7.32 -1.85 -13.23
N ILE A 3 -7.49 -2.89 -12.42
CA ILE A 3 -6.52 -3.29 -11.42
C ILE A 3 -5.80 -4.54 -11.95
N GLU A 4 -4.48 -4.49 -11.99
CA GLU A 4 -3.65 -5.59 -12.48
C GLU A 4 -2.55 -5.93 -11.49
N LYS A 5 -2.09 -7.16 -11.55
CA LYS A 5 -0.90 -7.55 -10.82
C LYS A 5 0.30 -6.84 -11.44
N TYR A 6 1.20 -6.35 -10.60
CA TYR A 6 2.41 -5.67 -11.05
C TYR A 6 3.27 -6.57 -11.93
N THR A 7 3.80 -5.98 -13.01
CA THR A 7 4.85 -6.60 -13.82
C THR A 7 5.98 -5.59 -14.02
N GLU A 8 7.17 -6.08 -14.32
CA GLU A 8 8.39 -5.28 -14.38
C GLU A 8 8.34 -4.14 -15.41
N ARG A 9 7.52 -4.29 -16.44
CA ARG A 9 7.35 -3.22 -17.45
C ARG A 9 6.84 -1.92 -16.86
N TYR A 10 6.18 -1.97 -15.68
CA TYR A 10 5.61 -0.80 -15.02
C TYR A 10 6.52 -0.21 -13.93
N ARG A 11 7.72 -0.74 -13.77
CA ARG A 11 8.62 -0.35 -12.69
C ARG A 11 8.88 1.16 -12.61
N GLU A 12 9.27 1.77 -13.73
CA GLU A 12 9.58 3.20 -13.74
C GLU A 12 8.34 4.05 -13.45
N ALA A 13 7.19 3.67 -14.01
CA ALA A 13 5.92 4.39 -13.78
C ALA A 13 5.50 4.31 -12.32
N VAL A 14 5.68 3.16 -11.69
CA VAL A 14 5.35 2.96 -10.27
C VAL A 14 6.26 3.82 -9.38
N ILE A 15 7.55 3.76 -9.61
CA ILE A 15 8.52 4.56 -8.84
C ILE A 15 8.22 6.05 -8.98
N HIS A 16 7.97 6.51 -10.21
CA HIS A 16 7.65 7.91 -10.47
C HIS A 16 6.40 8.35 -9.72
N LEU A 17 5.34 7.56 -9.76
CA LEU A 17 4.10 7.88 -9.07
C LEU A 17 4.30 7.98 -7.55
N ILE A 18 4.95 6.99 -6.97
CA ILE A 18 5.14 6.94 -5.51
C ILE A 18 5.99 8.11 -5.03
N LEU A 19 7.12 8.37 -5.69
CA LEU A 19 7.98 9.49 -5.30
C LEU A 19 7.29 10.83 -5.48
N LYS A 20 6.49 10.98 -6.54
CA LYS A 20 5.72 12.21 -6.78
C LYS A 20 4.76 12.48 -5.62
N VAL A 21 4.01 11.46 -5.18
CA VAL A 21 3.08 11.61 -4.06
C VAL A 21 3.83 11.91 -2.77
N GLN A 22 4.87 11.15 -2.47
CA GLN A 22 5.62 11.31 -1.23
C GLN A 22 6.31 12.68 -1.16
N ARG A 23 7.04 13.05 -2.18
CA ARG A 23 7.91 14.22 -2.16
C ARG A 23 7.20 15.50 -2.60
N ASP A 24 6.55 15.46 -3.77
CA ASP A 24 5.98 16.67 -4.37
C ASP A 24 4.65 17.06 -3.74
N GLU A 25 3.79 16.08 -3.47
CA GLU A 25 2.47 16.37 -2.91
C GLU A 25 2.54 16.58 -1.39
N PHE A 26 3.24 15.69 -0.66
CA PHE A 26 3.23 15.71 0.81
C PHE A 26 4.52 16.20 1.45
N GLY A 27 5.53 16.54 0.64
CA GLY A 27 6.78 17.11 1.14
C GLY A 27 7.59 16.19 2.04
N ILE A 28 7.46 14.88 1.88
CA ILE A 28 8.24 13.90 2.64
C ILE A 28 9.59 13.72 1.95
N PRO A 29 10.72 14.01 2.63
CA PRO A 29 12.04 13.98 1.99
C PRO A 29 12.61 12.56 1.92
N ILE A 30 11.85 11.63 1.36
CA ILE A 30 12.26 10.24 1.21
C ILE A 30 12.77 9.99 -0.20
N THR A 31 13.81 9.16 -0.34
CA THR A 31 14.43 8.85 -1.62
C THR A 31 14.16 7.40 -2.01
N ILE A 32 14.45 7.07 -3.27
CA ILE A 32 14.36 5.68 -3.74
C ILE A 32 15.34 4.77 -2.98
N ASP A 33 16.52 5.27 -2.62
CA ASP A 33 17.52 4.50 -1.89
C ASP A 33 17.07 4.11 -0.48
N GLU A 34 16.18 4.90 0.11
CA GLU A 34 15.57 4.60 1.40
C GLU A 34 14.41 3.62 1.30
N GLN A 35 14.06 3.23 0.08
CA GLN A 35 12.97 2.31 -0.21
C GLN A 35 13.46 1.19 -1.14
N PRO A 36 14.31 0.29 -0.65
CA PRO A 36 14.90 -0.74 -1.49
C PRO A 36 13.86 -1.67 -2.13
N ASP A 37 12.68 -1.82 -1.51
CA ASP A 37 11.59 -2.60 -2.09
C ASP A 37 11.08 -2.01 -3.41
N LEU A 38 11.19 -0.70 -3.62
CA LEU A 38 10.81 -0.09 -4.88
C LEU A 38 11.80 -0.34 -6.01
N LYS A 39 13.04 -0.60 -5.67
CA LYS A 39 14.06 -0.91 -6.68
C LYS A 39 13.88 -2.29 -7.28
N GLU A 40 13.34 -3.23 -6.50
CA GLU A 40 13.16 -4.62 -6.90
C GLU A 40 11.81 -5.16 -6.44
N ILE A 41 10.74 -4.57 -7.00
CA ILE A 41 9.36 -4.88 -6.59
C ILE A 41 9.05 -6.37 -6.73
N GLU A 42 9.43 -6.98 -7.85
CA GLU A 42 9.16 -8.41 -8.07
C GLU A 42 9.84 -9.28 -7.01
N THR A 43 11.05 -8.91 -6.59
CA THR A 43 11.78 -9.66 -5.56
C THR A 43 11.15 -9.53 -4.19
N PHE A 44 10.80 -8.30 -3.79
CA PHE A 44 10.27 -8.03 -2.45
C PHE A 44 8.83 -8.45 -2.26
N TYR A 45 8.05 -8.51 -3.34
CA TYR A 45 6.59 -8.76 -3.26
C TYR A 45 6.16 -10.04 -3.98
N ALA A 46 7.08 -10.91 -4.37
CA ALA A 46 6.76 -12.11 -5.15
C ALA A 46 6.35 -13.30 -4.29
N ASN A 47 5.47 -14.12 -4.86
CA ASN A 47 5.11 -15.47 -4.37
C ASN A 47 4.66 -15.47 -2.91
N GLU A 48 5.32 -16.26 -2.06
CA GLU A 48 4.98 -16.40 -0.64
C GLU A 48 5.35 -15.15 0.20
N LYS A 49 6.03 -14.17 -0.39
CA LYS A 49 6.36 -12.92 0.32
C LYS A 49 5.20 -11.94 0.34
N GLY A 50 4.29 -12.01 -0.63
CA GLY A 50 3.16 -11.11 -0.72
C GLY A 50 2.69 -10.87 -2.13
N GLY A 51 2.34 -9.63 -2.45
CA GLY A 51 1.88 -9.26 -3.78
C GLY A 51 1.90 -7.75 -3.98
N PHE A 52 1.83 -7.33 -5.24
CA PHE A 52 1.81 -5.92 -5.60
C PHE A 52 0.85 -5.70 -6.77
N PHE A 53 -0.05 -4.74 -6.63
CA PHE A 53 -1.08 -4.45 -7.62
C PHE A 53 -1.01 -3.00 -8.05
N ILE A 54 -1.42 -2.75 -9.28
CA ILE A 54 -1.44 -1.40 -9.85
C ILE A 54 -2.81 -1.11 -10.45
N ALA A 55 -3.17 0.17 -10.40
CA ALA A 55 -4.36 0.69 -11.06
C ALA A 55 -3.92 1.40 -12.33
N ILE A 56 -4.55 1.06 -13.45
CA ILE A 56 -4.19 1.60 -14.76
C ILE A 56 -5.41 2.24 -15.40
N GLU A 57 -5.24 3.46 -15.87
CA GLU A 57 -6.22 4.16 -16.70
C GLU A 57 -5.59 4.38 -18.07
N GLY A 58 -6.17 3.72 -19.10
CA GLY A 58 -5.51 3.68 -20.39
C GLY A 58 -4.20 2.92 -20.29
N GLU A 59 -3.08 3.61 -20.48
CA GLU A 59 -1.74 3.05 -20.33
C GLU A 59 -1.00 3.66 -19.13
N LYS A 60 -1.67 4.52 -18.37
CA LYS A 60 -1.05 5.26 -17.27
C LYS A 60 -1.29 4.54 -15.94
N VAL A 61 -0.21 4.36 -15.17
CA VAL A 61 -0.30 3.87 -13.79
C VAL A 61 -0.78 5.03 -12.91
N ILE A 62 -1.93 4.84 -12.27
CA ILE A 62 -2.55 5.88 -11.45
C ILE A 62 -2.68 5.50 -9.99
N GLY A 63 -2.29 4.29 -9.62
CA GLY A 63 -2.31 3.86 -8.23
C GLY A 63 -1.52 2.60 -8.01
N THR A 64 -1.12 2.39 -6.77
CA THR A 64 -0.33 1.23 -6.36
C THR A 64 -0.80 0.73 -5.01
N ILE A 65 -0.63 -0.56 -4.75
CA ILE A 65 -0.77 -1.15 -3.41
C ILE A 65 0.06 -2.43 -3.35
N GLY A 66 0.74 -2.63 -2.23
CA GLY A 66 1.49 -3.85 -1.99
C GLY A 66 1.11 -4.49 -0.67
N THR A 67 1.41 -5.74 -0.52
CA THR A 67 1.29 -6.45 0.75
C THR A 67 2.49 -7.35 0.97
N TRP A 68 2.97 -7.38 2.22
CA TRP A 68 3.91 -8.38 2.69
C TRP A 68 3.16 -9.34 3.60
N PHE A 69 3.36 -10.63 3.38
CA PHE A 69 2.82 -11.66 4.25
C PHE A 69 3.74 -11.81 5.46
N LEU A 70 3.13 -11.80 6.65
CA LEU A 70 3.81 -11.93 7.93
C LEU A 70 3.42 -13.27 8.56
N ASP A 71 4.11 -13.64 9.62
CA ASP A 71 3.83 -14.86 10.37
C ASP A 71 2.45 -14.82 11.03
N GLY A 72 1.91 -15.99 11.34
CA GLY A 72 0.68 -16.10 12.12
C GLY A 72 -0.60 -15.67 11.42
N GLY A 73 -0.63 -15.73 10.09
CA GLY A 73 -1.80 -15.33 9.33
C GLY A 73 -1.96 -13.82 9.19
N ASN A 74 -0.89 -13.08 9.42
CA ASN A 74 -0.87 -11.63 9.32
C ASN A 74 -0.36 -11.16 7.95
N ALA A 75 -0.77 -9.97 7.55
CA ALA A 75 -0.27 -9.30 6.36
C ALA A 75 -0.12 -7.80 6.65
N ALA A 76 0.72 -7.14 5.88
CA ALA A 76 0.91 -5.69 5.98
C ALA A 76 0.54 -5.04 4.67
N ILE A 77 -0.19 -3.92 4.73
CA ILE A 77 -0.39 -3.06 3.55
C ILE A 77 0.84 -2.18 3.41
N ARG A 78 1.31 -2.07 2.18
CA ARG A 78 2.45 -1.24 1.83
C ARG A 78 2.18 -0.49 0.55
N LYS A 79 2.75 0.72 0.44
CA LYS A 79 2.78 1.48 -0.82
C LYS A 79 1.39 1.71 -1.44
N LEU A 80 0.40 2.03 -0.64
CA LEU A 80 -0.90 2.45 -1.15
C LEU A 80 -0.82 3.93 -1.52
N PHE A 81 -0.72 4.20 -2.80
CA PHE A 81 -0.66 5.55 -3.34
C PHE A 81 -1.57 5.69 -4.53
N THR A 82 -2.18 6.87 -4.68
CA THR A 82 -3.03 7.19 -5.83
C THR A 82 -2.63 8.54 -6.38
N ASP A 83 -2.67 8.65 -7.71
CA ASP A 83 -2.45 9.93 -8.39
C ASP A 83 -3.57 10.90 -7.98
N GLU A 84 -3.20 12.12 -7.60
CA GLU A 84 -4.16 13.12 -7.10
C GLU A 84 -5.29 13.43 -8.09
N ASN A 85 -5.04 13.29 -9.38
CA ASN A 85 -6.03 13.54 -10.42
C ASN A 85 -7.03 12.40 -10.62
N TYR A 86 -6.82 11.27 -9.92
CA TYR A 86 -7.65 10.07 -10.05
C TYR A 86 -8.21 9.64 -8.70
N ARG A 87 -8.39 10.59 -7.79
CA ARG A 87 -9.04 10.37 -6.49
C ARG A 87 -10.49 10.80 -6.55
N GLY A 88 -11.25 10.35 -5.57
CA GLY A 88 -12.64 10.73 -5.40
C GLY A 88 -13.61 9.69 -5.89
N LYS A 89 -14.92 10.04 -5.76
CA LYS A 89 -16.02 9.09 -6.00
C LYS A 89 -16.09 8.58 -7.43
N GLU A 90 -15.65 9.39 -8.39
CA GLU A 90 -15.72 9.05 -9.81
C GLU A 90 -14.83 7.86 -10.15
N TYR A 91 -13.63 7.83 -9.59
CA TYR A 91 -12.64 6.81 -9.93
C TYR A 91 -12.59 5.65 -8.95
N GLN A 92 -12.75 5.92 -7.65
CA GLN A 92 -12.66 4.90 -6.61
C GLN A 92 -11.35 4.11 -6.65
N THR A 93 -10.26 4.76 -7.07
CA THR A 93 -8.96 4.10 -7.29
C THR A 93 -8.44 3.40 -6.03
N GLY A 94 -8.38 4.12 -4.92
CA GLY A 94 -7.91 3.55 -3.65
C GLY A 94 -8.78 2.40 -3.16
N GLN A 95 -10.09 2.55 -3.28
CA GLN A 95 -11.05 1.53 -2.87
C GLN A 95 -10.87 0.24 -3.67
N LYS A 96 -10.73 0.37 -4.98
CA LYS A 96 -10.56 -0.79 -5.87
C LYS A 96 -9.24 -1.52 -5.59
N LEU A 97 -8.18 -0.76 -5.31
CA LEU A 97 -6.89 -1.34 -4.95
C LEU A 97 -6.99 -2.09 -3.61
N LEU A 98 -7.61 -1.46 -2.61
CA LEU A 98 -7.75 -2.07 -1.29
C LEU A 98 -8.61 -3.33 -1.36
N ASP A 99 -9.73 -3.28 -2.08
CA ASP A 99 -10.61 -4.44 -2.24
C ASP A 99 -9.87 -5.61 -2.87
N ARG A 100 -9.06 -5.34 -3.88
CA ARG A 100 -8.27 -6.39 -4.56
C ARG A 100 -7.23 -6.99 -3.61
N LEU A 101 -6.57 -6.16 -2.82
CA LEU A 101 -5.55 -6.63 -1.89
C LEU A 101 -6.16 -7.45 -0.76
N GLU A 102 -7.30 -7.01 -0.19
CA GLU A 102 -7.97 -7.75 0.86
C GLU A 102 -8.42 -9.12 0.38
N ALA A 103 -8.97 -9.19 -0.83
CA ALA A 103 -9.36 -10.46 -1.44
C ALA A 103 -8.14 -11.37 -1.62
N PHE A 104 -7.04 -10.82 -2.10
CA PHE A 104 -5.79 -11.56 -2.29
C PHE A 104 -5.25 -12.11 -0.96
N CYS A 105 -5.27 -11.31 0.08
CA CYS A 105 -4.83 -11.73 1.41
C CYS A 105 -5.72 -12.87 1.95
N SER A 106 -7.04 -12.72 1.83
CA SER A 106 -7.98 -13.76 2.26
C SER A 106 -7.75 -15.06 1.50
N GLN A 107 -7.55 -15.00 0.19
CA GLN A 107 -7.29 -16.16 -0.65
C GLN A 107 -6.00 -16.88 -0.26
N ASN A 108 -5.06 -16.16 0.35
CA ASN A 108 -3.79 -16.70 0.81
C ASN A 108 -3.79 -17.04 2.31
N GLY A 109 -4.96 -17.15 2.91
CA GLY A 109 -5.11 -17.59 4.29
C GLY A 109 -4.76 -16.56 5.34
N LYS A 110 -4.65 -15.29 4.96
CA LYS A 110 -4.36 -14.23 5.92
C LYS A 110 -5.64 -13.81 6.64
N LYS A 111 -5.53 -13.51 7.92
CA LYS A 111 -6.68 -13.23 8.79
C LYS A 111 -6.68 -11.80 9.31
N VAL A 112 -5.54 -11.16 9.36
CA VAL A 112 -5.39 -9.81 9.90
C VAL A 112 -4.48 -9.00 9.00
N ILE A 113 -4.89 -7.76 8.71
CA ILE A 113 -4.07 -6.83 7.95
C ILE A 113 -3.65 -5.68 8.87
N TYR A 114 -2.37 -5.35 8.85
CA TYR A 114 -1.78 -4.22 9.58
C TYR A 114 -1.23 -3.19 8.61
N LEU A 115 -1.18 -1.95 9.03
CA LEU A 115 -0.51 -0.91 8.27
C LEU A 115 0.03 0.18 9.17
N GLY A 116 1.07 0.87 8.69
CA GLY A 116 1.59 2.08 9.28
C GLY A 116 1.44 3.23 8.30
N THR A 117 1.21 4.42 8.80
CA THR A 117 1.07 5.63 7.99
C THR A 117 1.63 6.82 8.74
N THR A 118 1.72 7.96 8.07
CA THR A 118 2.18 9.21 8.67
C THR A 118 1.00 10.14 8.95
N ASP A 119 1.16 11.03 9.94
CA ASP A 119 0.19 12.08 10.27
C ASP A 119 -0.17 12.95 9.06
N LYS A 120 0.72 13.04 8.09
CA LYS A 120 0.54 13.88 6.91
C LYS A 120 -0.56 13.37 5.99
N PHE A 121 -0.85 12.06 6.01
CA PHE A 121 -1.84 11.44 5.14
C PHE A 121 -3.23 11.38 5.78
N LYS A 122 -3.79 12.53 6.14
CA LYS A 122 -5.08 12.59 6.87
C LYS A 122 -6.26 12.00 6.10
N ALA A 123 -6.27 12.18 4.77
CA ALA A 123 -7.32 11.57 3.95
C ALA A 123 -7.23 10.05 3.96
N ALA A 124 -6.01 9.51 4.05
CA ALA A 124 -5.80 8.06 4.16
C ALA A 124 -6.34 7.54 5.50
N HIS A 125 -6.17 8.29 6.60
CA HIS A 125 -6.71 7.88 7.91
C HIS A 125 -8.22 7.66 7.83
N ARG A 126 -8.96 8.61 7.27
CA ARG A 126 -10.41 8.51 7.10
C ARG A 126 -10.77 7.34 6.18
N PHE A 127 -9.99 7.13 5.14
CA PHE A 127 -10.19 6.03 4.20
C PHE A 127 -10.06 4.67 4.90
N TYR A 128 -9.01 4.48 5.70
CA TYR A 128 -8.82 3.24 6.44
C TYR A 128 -9.92 3.02 7.47
N GLU A 129 -10.28 4.04 8.23
CA GLU A 129 -11.33 3.95 9.25
C GLU A 129 -12.67 3.59 8.61
N LYS A 130 -13.00 4.20 7.47
CA LYS A 130 -14.20 3.88 6.72
C LYS A 130 -14.24 2.44 6.23
N ASN A 131 -13.08 1.84 5.99
CA ASN A 131 -12.95 0.46 5.51
C ASN A 131 -12.79 -0.56 6.64
N GLY A 132 -13.05 -0.17 7.88
CA GLY A 132 -13.05 -1.10 9.00
C GLY A 132 -11.70 -1.30 9.68
N TYR A 133 -10.75 -0.44 9.42
CA TYR A 133 -9.46 -0.46 10.11
C TYR A 133 -9.57 0.34 11.40
N ASP A 134 -9.07 -0.24 12.49
CA ASP A 134 -9.05 0.39 13.80
C ASP A 134 -7.63 0.82 14.14
N GLU A 135 -7.50 2.00 14.72
CA GLU A 135 -6.20 2.49 15.16
C GLU A 135 -5.71 1.65 16.34
N ILE A 136 -4.42 1.27 16.28
CA ILE A 136 -3.78 0.49 17.33
C ILE A 136 -2.51 1.20 17.78
N SER A 137 -2.00 0.82 18.95
CA SER A 137 -0.71 1.29 19.41
C SER A 137 0.41 0.51 18.73
N LYS A 138 1.61 1.11 18.70
CA LYS A 138 2.81 0.46 18.16
C LYS A 138 3.07 -0.90 18.81
N LYS A 139 2.73 -1.04 20.09
CA LYS A 139 2.94 -2.28 20.86
C LYS A 139 2.10 -3.45 20.35
N GLU A 140 1.00 -3.18 19.65
CA GLU A 140 0.10 -4.20 19.14
C GLU A 140 0.49 -4.74 17.77
N LEU A 141 1.55 -4.19 17.17
CA LEU A 141 2.06 -4.66 15.88
C LEU A 141 2.70 -6.05 16.02
N PRO A 142 2.60 -6.90 14.98
CA PRO A 142 3.34 -8.17 14.97
C PRO A 142 4.86 -7.92 15.03
N HIS A 143 5.60 -8.87 15.59
CA HIS A 143 7.04 -8.74 15.74
C HIS A 143 7.79 -8.55 14.41
N ASP A 144 7.25 -9.07 13.32
CA ASP A 144 7.86 -9.00 11.99
C ASP A 144 7.30 -7.88 11.11
N PHE A 145 6.50 -6.97 11.68
CA PHE A 145 6.03 -5.79 10.96
C PHE A 145 7.19 -4.81 10.78
N ASP A 146 7.44 -4.41 9.53
CA ASP A 146 8.52 -3.47 9.20
C ASP A 146 8.03 -2.03 9.37
N ILE A 147 8.47 -1.37 10.43
CA ILE A 147 8.10 0.02 10.72
C ILE A 147 8.99 0.96 9.92
N MET A 148 8.38 1.77 9.05
CA MET A 148 9.10 2.79 8.29
C MET A 148 9.40 4.00 9.16
N ALA A 149 10.48 4.73 8.84
CA ALA A 149 10.88 5.91 9.61
C ALA A 149 9.78 6.98 9.68
N VAL A 150 8.94 7.07 8.64
CA VAL A 150 7.85 8.05 8.57
C VAL A 150 6.57 7.60 9.25
N ASP A 151 6.48 6.34 9.69
CA ASP A 151 5.27 5.81 10.32
C ASP A 151 5.09 6.38 11.71
N SER A 152 3.93 6.97 11.96
CA SER A 152 3.57 7.53 13.27
C SER A 152 2.18 7.08 13.73
N LYS A 153 1.42 6.42 12.88
CA LYS A 153 0.06 5.98 13.18
C LYS A 153 -0.15 4.60 12.58
N PHE A 154 -0.79 3.70 13.34
CA PHE A 154 -0.92 2.29 12.96
C PHE A 154 -2.36 1.83 13.03
N TYR A 155 -2.74 0.93 12.13
CA TYR A 155 -4.11 0.41 12.00
C TYR A 155 -4.09 -1.10 11.80
N ARG A 156 -5.21 -1.73 12.12
CA ARG A 156 -5.42 -3.16 11.97
C ARG A 156 -6.86 -3.46 11.56
N LYS A 157 -7.03 -4.47 10.70
CA LYS A 157 -8.36 -4.99 10.35
C LYS A 157 -8.37 -6.50 10.39
N MET A 158 -9.39 -7.07 11.02
CA MET A 158 -9.68 -8.51 10.96
C MET A 158 -10.42 -8.79 9.65
N LEU A 159 -9.93 -9.71 8.88
CA LEU A 159 -10.57 -10.10 7.61
C LEU A 159 -11.72 -11.07 7.82
#